data_8cf8340ab2a5a8f874c1759e14ddf2fc
#
_entry.id   8cf8340ab2a5a8f874c1759e14ddf2fc
#
_cell.length_a   1.000
_cell.length_b   1.000
_cell.length_c   1.000
_cell.angle_alpha   90.00
_cell.angle_beta   90.00
_cell.angle_gamma   90.00
#
_symmetry.space_group_name_H-M   'P 1'
#
loop_
_entity.id
_entity.type
_entity.pdbx_description
1 polymer ?
#
loop_
_entity_poly.entity_id
_entity_poly.type
_entity_poly.pdbx_seq_one_letter_code
_entity_poly.pdbx_strand_id
1 'polypeptide(L)'
;MKFKVDHDLHIHSKLSSCSNHPEQTAENILAYAKENGFHTICMTDHFWDDAIPGASEWYKPQNFAHISESLPLPQAEDVRFCFGCEGEMDMNFKIGISDERAKQFDFIIIPTTHMHMTGLTLSEEDAKSSERRAALWVKRFDALLNSSMPFGKVGIAHLSCALINHQDREEFFKILRLIPSDEMHRLFAAAKDKGLAIEINYGDVSCNDFDSEEILSIYKIAKHQGCKFYLGSDAHTPRNLHNVKSAFERAVDLIGLEEGDKFTLAN
;
A
#
# COMPACT_ATOMS: atom_id res chain seq x y z
N MET A 1 -20.60 -9.73 10.90
CA MET A 1 -20.76 -10.19 9.48
C MET A 1 -19.36 -10.45 8.91
N LYS A 2 -19.22 -11.46 8.03
CA LYS A 2 -17.93 -11.75 7.38
C LYS A 2 -17.51 -10.57 6.50
N PHE A 3 -16.22 -10.24 6.51
CA PHE A 3 -15.60 -9.23 5.63
C PHE A 3 -15.83 -9.58 4.16
N LYS A 4 -16.41 -8.69 3.40
CA LYS A 4 -16.64 -8.90 1.97
C LYS A 4 -15.42 -8.51 1.16
N VAL A 5 -14.94 -9.42 0.34
CA VAL A 5 -13.87 -9.20 -0.64
C VAL A 5 -14.51 -8.66 -1.92
N ASP A 6 -14.74 -7.34 -1.94
CA ASP A 6 -15.50 -6.63 -2.97
C ASP A 6 -14.83 -5.34 -3.46
N HIS A 7 -13.54 -5.17 -3.16
CA HIS A 7 -12.77 -4.00 -3.57
C HIS A 7 -11.29 -4.34 -3.78
N ASP A 8 -10.60 -3.51 -4.55
CA ASP A 8 -9.15 -3.52 -4.74
C ASP A 8 -8.70 -2.06 -4.92
N LEU A 9 -8.02 -1.51 -3.91
CA LEU A 9 -7.65 -0.10 -3.87
C LEU A 9 -6.18 0.18 -4.20
N HIS A 10 -5.42 -0.84 -4.63
CA HIS A 10 -4.02 -0.70 -5.01
C HIS A 10 -3.74 -1.45 -6.30
N ILE A 11 -3.83 -0.75 -7.43
CA ILE A 11 -3.62 -1.32 -8.76
C ILE A 11 -2.80 -0.33 -9.60
N HIS A 12 -1.69 -0.77 -10.19
CA HIS A 12 -0.92 0.03 -11.12
C HIS A 12 -1.42 -0.15 -12.55
N SER A 13 -1.39 0.94 -13.32
CA SER A 13 -1.59 0.89 -14.76
C SER A 13 -0.24 0.80 -15.49
N LYS A 14 -0.30 0.75 -16.83
CA LYS A 14 0.91 0.84 -17.68
C LYS A 14 1.67 2.16 -17.55
N LEU A 15 1.14 3.15 -16.84
CA LEU A 15 1.78 4.45 -16.61
C LEU A 15 2.82 4.39 -15.49
N SER A 16 2.73 3.44 -14.56
CA SER A 16 3.80 3.19 -13.59
C SER A 16 5.04 2.64 -14.30
N SER A 17 6.20 3.25 -14.06
CA SER A 17 7.46 2.89 -14.74
C SER A 17 7.88 1.42 -14.57
N CYS A 18 7.46 0.76 -13.49
CA CYS A 18 7.68 -0.67 -13.25
C CYS A 18 6.62 -1.57 -13.88
N SER A 19 5.50 -1.01 -14.34
CA SER A 19 4.38 -1.78 -14.89
C SER A 19 4.53 -2.09 -16.38
N ASN A 20 4.95 -1.17 -17.21
CA ASN A 20 5.30 -1.27 -18.63
C ASN A 20 4.52 -2.28 -19.52
N HIS A 21 3.50 -2.96 -19.02
CA HIS A 21 2.76 -3.97 -19.77
C HIS A 21 1.65 -3.28 -20.57
N PRO A 22 1.62 -3.42 -21.92
CA PRO A 22 0.70 -2.66 -22.78
C PRO A 22 -0.78 -2.93 -22.49
N GLU A 23 -1.10 -4.11 -21.95
CA GLU A 23 -2.46 -4.49 -21.59
C GLU A 23 -2.87 -4.11 -20.16
N GLN A 24 -1.97 -3.52 -19.37
CA GLN A 24 -2.30 -3.01 -18.03
C GLN A 24 -2.98 -1.63 -18.15
N THR A 25 -4.11 -1.60 -18.82
CA THR A 25 -4.91 -0.40 -19.11
C THR A 25 -6.08 -0.25 -18.15
N ALA A 26 -6.62 0.96 -18.04
CA ALA A 26 -7.78 1.23 -17.18
C ALA A 26 -9.01 0.38 -17.60
N GLU A 27 -9.19 0.12 -18.91
CA GLU A 27 -10.27 -0.73 -19.41
C GLU A 27 -10.12 -2.18 -18.94
N ASN A 28 -8.92 -2.73 -19.01
CA ASN A 28 -8.65 -4.10 -18.56
C ASN A 28 -8.73 -4.22 -17.04
N ILE A 29 -8.32 -3.19 -16.29
CA ILE A 29 -8.49 -3.11 -14.84
C ILE A 29 -9.99 -3.07 -14.48
N LEU A 30 -10.81 -2.32 -15.24
CA LEU A 30 -12.26 -2.33 -15.04
C LEU A 30 -12.88 -3.70 -15.37
N ALA A 31 -12.42 -4.36 -16.43
CA ALA A 31 -12.87 -5.72 -16.78
C ALA A 31 -12.54 -6.72 -15.64
N TYR A 32 -11.32 -6.67 -15.11
CA TYR A 32 -10.92 -7.46 -13.94
C TYR A 32 -11.85 -7.24 -12.73
N ALA A 33 -12.22 -5.99 -12.45
CA ALA A 33 -13.12 -5.69 -11.34
C ALA A 33 -14.48 -6.38 -11.51
N LYS A 34 -15.05 -6.30 -12.72
CA LYS A 34 -16.34 -6.94 -13.07
C LYS A 34 -16.27 -8.46 -12.96
N GLU A 35 -15.22 -9.07 -13.50
CA GLU A 35 -15.01 -10.53 -13.46
C GLU A 35 -14.93 -11.08 -12.04
N ASN A 36 -14.34 -10.30 -11.11
CA ASN A 36 -14.19 -10.69 -9.71
C ASN A 36 -15.34 -10.20 -8.80
N GLY A 37 -16.29 -9.43 -9.33
CA GLY A 37 -17.39 -8.85 -8.56
C GLY A 37 -16.91 -7.81 -7.54
N PHE A 38 -15.89 -7.03 -7.90
CA PHE A 38 -15.45 -5.88 -7.12
C PHE A 38 -16.31 -4.66 -7.45
N HIS A 39 -16.80 -4.00 -6.41
CA HIS A 39 -17.65 -2.81 -6.52
C HIS A 39 -16.87 -1.49 -6.38
N THR A 40 -15.65 -1.54 -5.86
CA THR A 40 -14.77 -0.38 -5.76
C THR A 40 -13.35 -0.79 -6.12
N ILE A 41 -12.76 -0.09 -7.06
CA ILE A 41 -11.35 -0.23 -7.42
C ILE A 41 -10.68 1.14 -7.46
N CYS A 42 -9.38 1.18 -7.20
CA CYS A 42 -8.59 2.41 -7.33
C CYS A 42 -7.32 2.13 -8.12
N MET A 43 -7.09 2.93 -9.15
CA MET A 43 -5.81 2.93 -9.87
C MET A 43 -4.88 3.90 -9.15
N THR A 44 -3.71 3.39 -8.75
CA THR A 44 -2.79 4.06 -7.84
C THR A 44 -1.36 3.99 -8.35
N ASP A 45 -1.15 4.55 -9.55
CA ASP A 45 0.19 4.60 -10.15
C ASP A 45 1.20 5.31 -9.25
N HIS A 46 2.47 4.91 -9.34
CA HIS A 46 3.57 5.54 -8.62
C HIS A 46 3.62 7.03 -8.90
N PHE A 47 3.91 7.81 -7.86
CA PHE A 47 3.76 9.26 -7.92
C PHE A 47 4.78 10.02 -7.08
N TRP A 48 5.29 11.12 -7.67
CA TRP A 48 5.98 12.19 -6.95
C TRP A 48 5.59 13.53 -7.55
N ASP A 49 5.10 14.44 -6.70
CA ASP A 49 4.68 15.79 -7.13
C ASP A 49 5.87 16.65 -7.55
N ASP A 50 5.79 17.28 -8.72
CA ASP A 50 6.78 18.24 -9.22
C ASP A 50 7.02 19.42 -8.26
N ALA A 51 6.03 19.75 -7.44
CA ALA A 51 6.15 20.81 -6.43
C ALA A 51 7.02 20.40 -5.22
N ILE A 52 7.31 19.09 -5.05
CA ILE A 52 8.10 18.55 -3.94
C ILE A 52 9.52 18.24 -4.41
N PRO A 53 10.54 18.98 -3.97
CA PRO A 53 11.92 18.68 -4.35
C PRO A 53 12.40 17.36 -3.72
N GLY A 54 13.20 16.59 -4.48
CA GLY A 54 13.81 15.34 -4.00
C GLY A 54 13.44 14.10 -4.79
N ALA A 55 12.59 14.21 -5.83
CA ALA A 55 12.30 13.10 -6.73
C ALA A 55 13.61 12.50 -7.31
N SER A 56 13.74 11.17 -7.27
CA SER A 56 14.79 10.49 -8.00
C SER A 56 14.53 10.56 -9.51
N GLU A 57 15.56 10.24 -10.32
CA GLU A 57 15.38 10.18 -11.79
C GLU A 57 14.29 9.18 -12.21
N TRP A 58 14.06 8.15 -11.41
CA TRP A 58 13.00 7.17 -11.64
C TRP A 58 11.59 7.74 -11.32
N TYR A 59 11.47 8.58 -10.27
CA TYR A 59 10.19 9.17 -9.89
C TYR A 59 9.83 10.44 -10.67
N LYS A 60 10.81 11.23 -11.15
CA LYS A 60 10.56 12.49 -11.87
C LYS A 60 9.54 12.40 -13.01
N PRO A 61 9.57 11.36 -13.89
CA PRO A 61 8.57 11.24 -14.93
C PRO A 61 7.18 10.83 -14.41
N GLN A 62 7.07 10.28 -13.20
CA GLN A 62 5.84 9.77 -12.62
C GLN A 62 5.13 10.88 -11.82
N ASN A 63 4.88 12.00 -12.48
CA ASN A 63 4.21 13.18 -11.94
C ASN A 63 2.73 13.21 -12.31
N PHE A 64 2.02 14.25 -11.87
CA PHE A 64 0.59 14.34 -12.09
C PHE A 64 0.20 14.42 -13.56
N ALA A 65 0.96 15.15 -14.38
CA ALA A 65 0.67 15.24 -15.81
C ALA A 65 0.72 13.85 -16.47
N HIS A 66 1.70 13.03 -16.07
CA HIS A 66 1.86 11.68 -16.60
C HIS A 66 0.72 10.74 -16.15
N ILE A 67 0.49 10.58 -14.83
CA ILE A 67 -0.53 9.62 -14.37
C ILE A 67 -1.96 10.05 -14.73
N SER A 68 -2.20 11.36 -14.92
CA SER A 68 -3.51 11.87 -15.37
C SER A 68 -3.81 11.61 -16.85
N GLU A 69 -2.87 11.08 -17.64
CA GLU A 69 -3.13 10.60 -19.00
C GLU A 69 -4.18 9.49 -19.04
N SER A 70 -4.42 8.81 -17.91
CA SER A 70 -5.49 7.82 -17.77
C SER A 70 -6.89 8.41 -17.65
N LEU A 71 -7.02 9.71 -17.46
CA LEU A 71 -8.32 10.37 -17.27
C LEU A 71 -8.96 10.79 -18.61
N PRO A 72 -10.30 10.71 -18.74
CA PRO A 72 -11.24 10.21 -17.73
C PRO A 72 -11.20 8.66 -17.64
N LEU A 73 -11.33 8.14 -16.40
CA LEU A 73 -11.43 6.70 -16.21
C LEU A 73 -12.68 6.11 -16.84
N PRO A 74 -12.62 4.86 -17.36
CA PRO A 74 -13.80 4.19 -17.89
C PRO A 74 -14.85 3.99 -16.79
N GLN A 75 -16.12 4.11 -17.17
CA GLN A 75 -17.25 4.07 -16.24
C GLN A 75 -18.03 2.75 -16.34
N ALA A 76 -18.60 2.32 -15.21
CA ALA A 76 -19.56 1.21 -15.14
C ALA A 76 -20.59 1.50 -14.04
N GLU A 77 -21.81 0.98 -14.21
CA GLU A 77 -22.91 1.21 -13.25
C GLU A 77 -22.67 0.52 -11.89
N ASP A 78 -21.98 -0.61 -11.92
CA ASP A 78 -21.77 -1.51 -10.77
C ASP A 78 -20.38 -1.41 -10.15
N VAL A 79 -19.49 -0.60 -10.71
CA VAL A 79 -18.11 -0.42 -10.23
C VAL A 79 -17.78 1.06 -10.08
N ARG A 80 -17.44 1.47 -8.87
CA ARG A 80 -16.81 2.75 -8.60
C ARG A 80 -15.32 2.64 -8.91
N PHE A 81 -14.87 3.31 -9.98
CA PHE A 81 -13.46 3.36 -10.36
C PHE A 81 -12.86 4.69 -9.91
N CYS A 82 -11.96 4.61 -8.94
CA CYS A 82 -11.31 5.75 -8.29
C CYS A 82 -9.95 6.05 -8.94
N PHE A 83 -9.58 7.33 -8.93
CA PHE A 83 -8.25 7.81 -9.32
C PHE A 83 -7.43 8.14 -8.08
N GLY A 84 -6.36 7.38 -7.85
CA GLY A 84 -5.47 7.52 -6.71
C GLY A 84 -4.02 7.60 -7.12
N CYS A 85 -3.14 7.48 -6.13
CA CYS A 85 -1.71 7.33 -6.37
C CYS A 85 -1.03 6.55 -5.24
N GLU A 86 0.10 5.91 -5.57
CA GLU A 86 1.09 5.44 -4.59
C GLU A 86 2.25 6.44 -4.55
N GLY A 87 2.25 7.29 -3.52
CA GLY A 87 3.28 8.31 -3.31
C GLY A 87 4.42 7.79 -2.44
N GLU A 88 5.67 8.12 -2.81
CA GLU A 88 6.83 7.64 -2.07
C GLU A 88 7.16 8.52 -0.87
N MET A 89 7.79 7.90 0.14
CA MET A 89 8.45 8.58 1.26
C MET A 89 9.97 8.38 1.14
N ASP A 90 10.74 9.46 1.10
CA ASP A 90 12.21 9.39 1.02
C ASP A 90 12.86 8.97 2.35
N MET A 91 14.18 8.81 2.35
CA MET A 91 14.96 8.44 3.55
C MET A 91 15.00 9.55 4.63
N ASN A 92 14.57 10.78 4.30
CA ASN A 92 14.42 11.89 5.24
C ASN A 92 12.98 12.01 5.71
N PHE A 93 12.13 11.02 5.44
CA PHE A 93 10.71 10.96 5.78
C PHE A 93 9.86 12.03 5.07
N LYS A 94 10.34 12.58 3.95
CA LYS A 94 9.58 13.48 3.12
C LYS A 94 8.65 12.68 2.21
N ILE A 95 7.36 12.98 2.23
CA ILE A 95 6.36 12.40 1.33
C ILE A 95 6.30 13.23 0.05
N GLY A 96 6.37 12.56 -1.10
CA GLY A 96 6.38 13.18 -2.42
C GLY A 96 5.01 13.69 -2.90
N ILE A 97 4.13 14.10 -1.99
CA ILE A 97 2.78 14.60 -2.30
C ILE A 97 2.54 15.91 -1.58
N SER A 98 2.20 16.97 -2.32
CA SER A 98 1.78 18.25 -1.71
C SER A 98 0.32 18.20 -1.24
N ASP A 99 -0.04 19.08 -0.29
CA ASP A 99 -1.41 19.20 0.21
C ASP A 99 -2.41 19.54 -0.91
N GLU A 100 -1.98 20.32 -1.90
CA GLU A 100 -2.80 20.67 -3.06
C GLU A 100 -3.03 19.45 -3.96
N ARG A 101 -2.00 18.67 -4.18
CA ARG A 101 -2.09 17.47 -5.01
C ARG A 101 -2.90 16.38 -4.33
N ALA A 102 -2.75 16.22 -3.01
CA ALA A 102 -3.52 15.27 -2.22
C ALA A 102 -5.04 15.47 -2.39
N LYS A 103 -5.52 16.69 -2.64
CA LYS A 103 -6.95 16.99 -2.85
C LYS A 103 -7.51 16.38 -4.15
N GLN A 104 -6.65 16.11 -5.12
CA GLN A 104 -7.03 15.67 -6.47
C GLN A 104 -7.17 14.16 -6.60
N PHE A 105 -6.75 13.40 -5.58
CA PHE A 105 -6.88 11.96 -5.54
C PHE A 105 -8.07 11.52 -4.69
N ASP A 106 -8.72 10.45 -5.10
CA ASP A 106 -9.77 9.79 -4.31
C ASP A 106 -9.16 8.97 -3.18
N PHE A 107 -7.99 8.34 -3.42
CA PHE A 107 -7.24 7.55 -2.45
C PHE A 107 -5.74 7.72 -2.65
N ILE A 108 -5.00 7.72 -1.56
CA ILE A 108 -3.54 7.89 -1.54
C ILE A 108 -2.94 6.72 -0.78
N ILE A 109 -1.92 6.10 -1.34
CA ILE A 109 -1.16 5.04 -0.69
C ILE A 109 0.24 5.55 -0.40
N ILE A 110 0.74 5.30 0.83
CA ILE A 110 2.11 5.62 1.22
C ILE A 110 2.81 4.36 1.70
N PRO A 111 3.81 3.87 0.94
CA PRO A 111 4.63 2.74 1.37
C PRO A 111 5.65 3.18 2.42
N THR A 112 5.66 2.52 3.57
CA THR A 112 6.69 2.73 4.60
C THR A 112 7.76 1.64 4.59
N THR A 113 7.57 0.61 3.78
CA THR A 113 8.41 -0.60 3.69
C THR A 113 9.28 -0.68 2.44
N HIS A 114 9.30 0.35 1.60
CA HIS A 114 10.24 0.47 0.49
C HIS A 114 11.67 0.70 1.02
N MET A 115 12.31 -0.36 1.54
CA MET A 115 13.68 -0.31 2.07
C MET A 115 14.71 -0.94 1.11
N HIS A 116 14.49 -0.80 -0.19
CA HIS A 116 15.31 -1.40 -1.24
C HIS A 116 16.04 -0.38 -2.13
N MET A 117 15.64 0.89 -2.09
CA MET A 117 16.25 1.94 -2.91
C MET A 117 17.25 2.75 -2.07
N THR A 118 18.51 2.27 -2.02
CA THR A 118 19.60 2.97 -1.32
C THR A 118 19.82 4.35 -1.94
N GLY A 119 19.90 5.38 -1.09
CA GLY A 119 20.05 6.77 -1.51
C GLY A 119 18.73 7.50 -1.77
N LEU A 120 17.59 6.80 -1.85
CA LEU A 120 16.27 7.40 -1.92
C LEU A 120 15.42 7.08 -0.68
N THR A 121 15.09 5.81 -0.45
CA THR A 121 14.21 5.38 0.65
C THR A 121 14.96 4.73 1.81
N LEU A 122 16.20 4.32 1.57
CA LEU A 122 17.08 3.66 2.53
C LEU A 122 18.43 4.35 2.57
N SER A 123 18.88 4.77 3.74
CA SER A 123 20.24 5.27 3.93
C SER A 123 21.26 4.12 3.94
N GLU A 124 22.52 4.40 3.56
CA GLU A 124 23.60 3.42 3.70
C GLU A 124 23.77 2.95 5.15
N GLU A 125 23.48 3.83 6.11
CA GLU A 125 23.58 3.53 7.53
C GLU A 125 22.49 2.57 7.99
N ASP A 126 21.23 2.79 7.57
CA ASP A 126 20.10 1.92 7.93
C ASP A 126 20.17 0.56 7.21
N ALA A 127 20.87 0.49 6.07
CA ALA A 127 21.09 -0.76 5.34
C ALA A 127 22.02 -1.74 6.07
N LYS A 128 22.81 -1.29 7.07
CA LYS A 128 23.89 -2.08 7.66
C LYS A 128 23.44 -3.24 8.56
N SER A 129 22.25 -3.20 9.14
CA SER A 129 21.80 -4.27 10.02
C SER A 129 20.29 -4.40 10.11
N SER A 130 19.84 -5.58 10.52
CA SER A 130 18.41 -5.88 10.75
C SER A 130 17.81 -5.02 11.86
N GLU A 131 18.57 -4.71 12.92
CA GLU A 131 18.15 -3.84 14.03
C GLU A 131 17.83 -2.43 13.52
N ARG A 132 18.65 -1.90 12.60
CA ARG A 132 18.43 -0.58 12.00
C ARG A 132 17.21 -0.57 11.08
N ARG A 133 17.02 -1.62 10.28
CA ARG A 133 15.83 -1.75 9.42
C ARG A 133 14.54 -1.88 10.24
N ALA A 134 14.56 -2.63 11.35
CA ALA A 134 13.43 -2.72 12.28
C ALA A 134 13.11 -1.35 12.92
N ALA A 135 14.14 -0.62 13.35
CA ALA A 135 13.97 0.75 13.84
C ALA A 135 13.48 1.71 12.75
N LEU A 136 13.93 1.53 11.51
CA LEU A 136 13.47 2.33 10.36
C LEU A 136 11.98 2.06 10.03
N TRP A 137 11.53 0.80 10.13
CA TRP A 137 10.11 0.46 9.97
C TRP A 137 9.23 1.28 10.93
N VAL A 138 9.61 1.32 12.21
CA VAL A 138 8.92 2.12 13.24
C VAL A 138 8.95 3.61 12.90
N LYS A 139 10.12 4.15 12.54
CA LYS A 139 10.30 5.57 12.25
C LYS A 139 9.52 6.03 11.02
N ARG A 140 9.48 5.23 9.95
CA ARG A 140 8.74 5.58 8.74
C ARG A 140 7.23 5.57 8.97
N PHE A 141 6.73 4.59 9.72
CA PHE A 141 5.32 4.55 10.09
C PHE A 141 4.96 5.75 10.99
N ASP A 142 5.78 6.04 12.00
CA ASP A 142 5.58 7.19 12.88
C ASP A 142 5.64 8.53 12.11
N ALA A 143 6.57 8.66 11.18
CA ALA A 143 6.67 9.83 10.30
C ALA A 143 5.42 10.03 9.43
N LEU A 144 4.87 8.95 8.85
CA LEU A 144 3.60 9.02 8.13
C LEU A 144 2.49 9.52 9.06
N LEU A 145 2.36 8.97 10.26
CA LEU A 145 1.35 9.38 11.23
C LEU A 145 1.47 10.85 11.64
N ASN A 146 2.67 11.41 11.66
CA ASN A 146 2.93 12.81 12.02
C ASN A 146 2.90 13.77 10.81
N SER A 147 2.60 13.27 9.60
CA SER A 147 2.45 14.10 8.40
C SER A 147 1.11 14.85 8.35
N SER A 148 1.00 15.78 7.38
CA SER A 148 -0.24 16.52 7.07
C SER A 148 -1.20 15.76 6.15
N MET A 149 -0.96 14.47 5.87
CA MET A 149 -1.79 13.70 4.96
C MET A 149 -3.26 13.65 5.38
N PRO A 150 -4.20 13.67 4.42
CA PRO A 150 -5.65 13.62 4.70
C PRO A 150 -6.10 12.18 5.03
N PHE A 151 -5.84 11.71 6.24
CA PHE A 151 -5.95 10.30 6.66
C PHE A 151 -7.30 9.62 6.38
N GLY A 152 -8.39 10.33 6.21
CA GLY A 152 -9.67 9.75 5.81
C GLY A 152 -9.67 9.11 4.41
N LYS A 153 -8.62 9.32 3.61
CA LYS A 153 -8.41 8.73 2.29
C LYS A 153 -6.95 8.30 2.04
N VAL A 154 -6.25 7.92 3.11
CA VAL A 154 -4.87 7.45 3.03
C VAL A 154 -4.76 6.02 3.54
N GLY A 155 -4.07 5.18 2.79
CA GLY A 155 -3.67 3.83 3.18
C GLY A 155 -2.15 3.72 3.34
N ILE A 156 -1.72 2.89 4.28
CA ILE A 156 -0.33 2.43 4.37
C ILE A 156 -0.20 1.11 3.62
N ALA A 157 0.81 1.01 2.74
CA ALA A 157 0.98 -0.15 1.88
C ALA A 157 1.81 -1.27 2.52
N HIS A 158 1.52 -2.51 2.13
CA HIS A 158 2.32 -3.75 2.21
C HIS A 158 3.29 -3.81 3.40
N LEU A 159 2.77 -3.73 4.64
CA LEU A 159 3.56 -3.64 5.89
C LEU A 159 4.54 -4.78 6.14
N SER A 160 4.38 -5.92 5.46
CA SER A 160 5.22 -7.11 5.56
C SER A 160 5.82 -7.54 4.23
N CYS A 161 5.99 -6.60 3.27
CA CYS A 161 6.50 -6.95 1.96
C CYS A 161 8.01 -7.29 1.98
N ALA A 162 8.42 -8.11 1.02
CA ALA A 162 9.81 -8.54 0.87
C ALA A 162 10.79 -7.38 0.61
N LEU A 163 10.33 -6.19 0.24
CA LEU A 163 11.17 -5.02 0.02
C LEU A 163 11.81 -4.47 1.31
N ILE A 164 11.36 -4.91 2.47
CA ILE A 164 12.05 -4.67 3.75
C ILE A 164 13.47 -5.26 3.72
N ASN A 165 13.60 -6.48 3.18
CA ASN A 165 14.87 -7.11 2.81
C ASN A 165 14.63 -8.19 1.75
N HIS A 166 14.78 -7.83 0.47
CA HIS A 166 14.48 -8.73 -0.66
C HIS A 166 15.61 -9.73 -0.96
N GLN A 167 16.80 -9.54 -0.37
CA GLN A 167 17.98 -10.36 -0.64
C GLN A 167 18.05 -11.62 0.21
N ASP A 168 17.50 -11.58 1.42
CA ASP A 168 17.59 -12.66 2.39
C ASP A 168 16.29 -12.80 3.19
N ARG A 169 15.61 -13.95 3.01
CA ARG A 169 14.33 -14.23 3.65
C ARG A 169 14.48 -14.47 5.17
N GLU A 170 15.58 -15.04 5.62
CA GLU A 170 15.82 -15.24 7.06
C GLU A 170 16.07 -13.89 7.77
N GLU A 171 16.86 -13.02 7.15
CA GLU A 171 17.08 -11.66 7.66
C GLU A 171 15.79 -10.84 7.61
N PHE A 172 14.92 -11.03 6.61
CA PHE A 172 13.60 -10.40 6.59
C PHE A 172 12.78 -10.79 7.83
N PHE A 173 12.66 -12.09 8.15
CA PHE A 173 11.95 -12.52 9.35
C PHE A 173 12.61 -12.05 10.64
N LYS A 174 13.94 -12.00 10.68
CA LYS A 174 14.68 -11.43 11.81
C LYS A 174 14.32 -9.96 12.01
N ILE A 175 14.22 -9.16 10.92
CA ILE A 175 13.80 -7.76 11.01
C ILE A 175 12.40 -7.67 11.62
N LEU A 176 11.43 -8.46 11.14
CA LEU A 176 10.07 -8.45 11.68
C LEU A 176 10.03 -8.78 13.17
N ARG A 177 10.80 -9.78 13.64
CA ARG A 177 10.93 -10.16 15.06
C ARG A 177 11.54 -9.05 15.92
N LEU A 178 12.39 -8.21 15.33
CA LEU A 178 13.06 -7.10 16.02
C LEU A 178 12.18 -5.84 16.14
N ILE A 179 11.04 -5.78 15.46
CA ILE A 179 10.10 -4.66 15.63
C ILE A 179 9.44 -4.80 17.01
N PRO A 180 9.61 -3.82 17.93
CA PRO A 180 9.06 -3.95 19.28
C PRO A 180 7.52 -3.99 19.26
N SER A 181 6.95 -4.96 19.97
CA SER A 181 5.49 -5.16 19.99
C SER A 181 4.74 -3.96 20.59
N ASP A 182 5.30 -3.31 21.60
CA ASP A 182 4.75 -2.09 22.20
C ASP A 182 4.71 -0.92 21.20
N GLU A 183 5.74 -0.78 20.37
CA GLU A 183 5.74 0.20 19.26
C GLU A 183 4.67 -0.13 18.20
N MET A 184 4.50 -1.40 17.82
CA MET A 184 3.42 -1.79 16.93
C MET A 184 2.04 -1.42 17.52
N HIS A 185 1.81 -1.73 18.80
CA HIS A 185 0.56 -1.35 19.48
C HIS A 185 0.35 0.16 19.49
N ARG A 186 1.38 0.95 19.78
CA ARG A 186 1.33 2.42 19.78
C ARG A 186 1.00 2.96 18.39
N LEU A 187 1.69 2.48 17.36
CA LEU A 187 1.52 2.95 15.98
C LEU A 187 0.13 2.63 15.44
N PHE A 188 -0.36 1.41 15.65
CA PHE A 188 -1.68 1.03 15.15
C PHE A 188 -2.82 1.73 15.93
N ALA A 189 -2.65 1.99 17.23
CA ALA A 189 -3.60 2.82 17.97
C ALA A 189 -3.68 4.23 17.38
N ALA A 190 -2.53 4.85 17.08
CA ALA A 190 -2.49 6.16 16.45
C ALA A 190 -3.03 6.14 15.01
N ALA A 191 -2.77 5.08 14.24
CA ALA A 191 -3.31 4.89 12.90
C ALA A 191 -4.84 4.84 12.91
N LYS A 192 -5.41 4.06 13.82
CA LYS A 192 -6.86 3.97 14.03
C LYS A 192 -7.46 5.33 14.40
N ASP A 193 -6.84 6.08 15.33
CA ASP A 193 -7.36 7.37 15.77
C ASP A 193 -7.31 8.44 14.67
N LYS A 194 -6.36 8.33 13.75
CA LYS A 194 -6.24 9.20 12.56
C LYS A 194 -7.10 8.75 11.38
N GLY A 195 -7.60 7.52 11.37
CA GLY A 195 -8.33 6.94 10.25
C GLY A 195 -7.45 6.51 9.09
N LEU A 196 -6.15 6.21 9.35
CA LEU A 196 -5.24 5.62 8.38
C LEU A 196 -5.65 4.16 8.12
N ALA A 197 -5.85 3.80 6.85
CA ALA A 197 -6.22 2.44 6.44
C ALA A 197 -4.98 1.53 6.34
N ILE A 198 -5.14 0.26 6.71
CA ILE A 198 -4.08 -0.77 6.64
C ILE A 198 -4.33 -1.67 5.44
N GLU A 199 -3.33 -1.85 4.60
CA GLU A 199 -3.43 -2.73 3.45
C GLU A 199 -3.35 -4.21 3.82
N ILE A 200 -4.19 -5.01 3.16
CA ILE A 200 -3.97 -6.44 2.93
C ILE A 200 -3.46 -6.55 1.49
N ASN A 201 -2.15 -6.62 1.33
CA ASN A 201 -1.49 -6.64 0.02
C ASN A 201 -1.39 -8.05 -0.55
N TYR A 202 -1.73 -8.22 -1.83
CA TYR A 202 -1.67 -9.52 -2.49
C TYR A 202 -0.26 -10.11 -2.51
N GLY A 203 0.78 -9.30 -2.73
CA GLY A 203 2.17 -9.73 -2.71
C GLY A 203 2.56 -10.37 -1.38
N ASP A 204 2.07 -9.81 -0.26
CA ASP A 204 2.31 -10.35 1.08
C ASP A 204 1.50 -11.63 1.30
N VAL A 205 0.19 -11.63 1.00
CA VAL A 205 -0.73 -12.72 1.35
C VAL A 205 -0.65 -13.94 0.42
N SER A 206 -0.10 -13.77 -0.78
CA SER A 206 0.13 -14.87 -1.72
C SER A 206 1.36 -15.71 -1.38
N CYS A 207 2.22 -15.24 -0.49
CA CYS A 207 3.39 -15.97 -0.03
C CYS A 207 2.98 -17.19 0.82
N ASN A 208 3.73 -18.28 0.68
CA ASN A 208 3.46 -19.52 1.43
C ASN A 208 3.63 -19.38 2.94
N ASP A 209 4.39 -18.38 3.37
CA ASP A 209 4.71 -18.06 4.77
C ASP A 209 3.88 -16.90 5.35
N PHE A 210 2.81 -16.47 4.67
CA PHE A 210 1.91 -15.42 5.18
C PHE A 210 1.29 -15.80 6.54
N ASP A 211 1.07 -17.08 6.79
CA ASP A 211 0.57 -17.61 8.07
C ASP A 211 1.63 -17.72 9.17
N SER A 212 2.88 -17.29 8.91
CA SER A 212 3.89 -17.19 9.96
C SER A 212 3.48 -16.20 11.07
N GLU A 213 3.94 -16.45 12.28
CA GLU A 213 3.64 -15.60 13.44
C GLU A 213 4.12 -14.17 13.22
N GLU A 214 5.28 -14.00 12.62
CA GLU A 214 5.91 -12.70 12.38
C GLU A 214 5.07 -11.81 11.47
N ILE A 215 4.49 -12.36 10.40
CA ILE A 215 3.66 -11.60 9.47
C ILE A 215 2.27 -11.38 10.05
N LEU A 216 1.61 -12.47 10.47
CA LEU A 216 0.23 -12.39 10.97
C LEU A 216 0.09 -11.53 12.22
N SER A 217 1.11 -11.47 13.09
CA SER A 217 1.05 -10.65 14.31
C SER A 217 0.86 -9.17 13.98
N ILE A 218 1.48 -8.66 12.92
CA ILE A 218 1.35 -7.27 12.48
C ILE A 218 -0.13 -6.94 12.22
N TYR A 219 -0.80 -7.76 11.42
CA TYR A 219 -2.21 -7.55 11.04
C TYR A 219 -3.18 -7.82 12.21
N LYS A 220 -2.87 -8.81 13.06
CA LYS A 220 -3.68 -9.12 14.25
C LYS A 220 -3.59 -8.01 15.30
N ILE A 221 -2.41 -7.41 15.49
CA ILE A 221 -2.24 -6.23 16.36
C ILE A 221 -3.02 -5.04 15.79
N ALA A 222 -2.91 -4.77 14.49
CA ALA A 222 -3.66 -3.71 13.82
C ALA A 222 -5.19 -3.89 14.03
N LYS A 223 -5.70 -5.10 13.81
CA LYS A 223 -7.10 -5.43 14.07
C LYS A 223 -7.47 -5.23 15.55
N HIS A 224 -6.64 -5.71 16.46
CA HIS A 224 -6.87 -5.56 17.90
C HIS A 224 -6.98 -4.09 18.33
N GLN A 225 -6.19 -3.20 17.69
CA GLN A 225 -6.29 -1.75 17.90
C GLN A 225 -7.51 -1.10 17.23
N GLY A 226 -8.26 -1.84 16.42
CA GLY A 226 -9.45 -1.36 15.71
C GLY A 226 -9.17 -0.60 14.42
N CYS A 227 -8.02 -0.81 13.80
CA CYS A 227 -7.71 -0.29 12.48
C CYS A 227 -8.73 -0.77 11.43
N LYS A 228 -8.87 -0.01 10.35
CA LYS A 228 -9.65 -0.40 9.19
C LYS A 228 -8.73 -0.92 8.09
N PHE A 229 -9.20 -1.93 7.35
CA PHE A 229 -8.41 -2.62 6.35
C PHE A 229 -8.97 -2.42 4.95
N TYR A 230 -8.08 -2.26 3.99
CA TYR A 230 -8.40 -2.30 2.56
C TYR A 230 -7.57 -3.40 1.87
N LEU A 231 -8.06 -3.83 0.72
CA LEU A 231 -7.42 -4.84 -0.12
C LEU A 231 -6.69 -4.15 -1.26
N GLY A 232 -5.48 -4.58 -1.55
CA GLY A 232 -4.65 -4.07 -2.63
C GLY A 232 -3.92 -5.19 -3.36
N SER A 233 -4.15 -5.33 -4.67
CA SER A 233 -3.43 -6.31 -5.48
C SER A 233 -1.99 -5.90 -5.76
N ASP A 234 -1.73 -4.60 -5.81
CA ASP A 234 -0.45 -4.05 -6.23
C ASP A 234 -0.02 -4.61 -7.61
N ALA A 235 -1.04 -4.84 -8.45
CA ALA A 235 -0.84 -5.51 -9.72
C ALA A 235 -0.18 -4.57 -10.74
N HIS A 236 0.95 -5.02 -11.29
CA HIS A 236 1.73 -4.30 -12.31
C HIS A 236 1.57 -4.89 -13.71
N THR A 237 0.93 -6.05 -13.81
CA THR A 237 0.65 -6.73 -15.08
C THR A 237 -0.68 -7.47 -14.98
N PRO A 238 -1.37 -7.78 -16.11
CA PRO A 238 -2.62 -8.55 -16.07
C PRO A 238 -2.47 -9.90 -15.35
N ARG A 239 -1.27 -10.50 -15.40
CA ARG A 239 -0.98 -11.76 -14.70
C ARG A 239 -1.08 -11.63 -13.19
N ASN A 240 -0.72 -10.48 -12.63
CA ASN A 240 -0.79 -10.24 -11.18
C ASN A 240 -2.24 -10.13 -10.68
N LEU A 241 -3.22 -9.94 -11.56
CA LEU A 241 -4.65 -9.88 -11.22
C LEU A 241 -5.30 -11.28 -11.08
N HIS A 242 -4.58 -12.35 -11.45
CA HIS A 242 -5.10 -13.71 -11.32
C HIS A 242 -5.07 -14.20 -9.87
N ASN A 243 -6.14 -14.87 -9.45
CA ASN A 243 -6.29 -15.46 -8.10
C ASN A 243 -6.25 -14.47 -6.92
N VAL A 244 -6.28 -13.17 -7.19
CA VAL A 244 -6.22 -12.13 -6.15
C VAL A 244 -7.34 -12.30 -5.12
N LYS A 245 -8.58 -12.49 -5.58
CA LYS A 245 -9.75 -12.64 -4.69
C LYS A 245 -9.62 -13.79 -3.71
N SER A 246 -9.18 -14.96 -4.16
CA SER A 246 -9.01 -16.13 -3.28
C SER A 246 -7.89 -15.95 -2.25
N ALA A 247 -6.82 -15.24 -2.61
CA ALA A 247 -5.76 -14.89 -1.66
C ALA A 247 -6.25 -13.90 -0.60
N PHE A 248 -7.04 -12.91 -0.99
CA PHE A 248 -7.68 -11.98 -0.04
C PHE A 248 -8.66 -12.70 0.90
N GLU A 249 -9.50 -13.60 0.37
CA GLU A 249 -10.42 -14.40 1.19
C GLU A 249 -9.67 -15.22 2.24
N ARG A 250 -8.55 -15.87 1.85
CA ARG A 250 -7.67 -16.59 2.77
C ARG A 250 -7.10 -15.68 3.86
N ALA A 251 -6.58 -14.52 3.47
CA ALA A 251 -5.97 -13.56 4.40
C ALA A 251 -7.00 -13.02 5.40
N VAL A 252 -8.17 -12.63 4.93
CA VAL A 252 -9.30 -12.18 5.75
C VAL A 252 -9.68 -13.24 6.80
N ASP A 253 -9.75 -14.50 6.40
CA ASP A 253 -10.07 -15.62 7.31
C ASP A 253 -8.93 -15.87 8.33
N LEU A 254 -7.66 -15.82 7.93
CA LEU A 254 -6.50 -16.01 8.83
C LEU A 254 -6.35 -14.90 9.87
N ILE A 255 -6.59 -13.64 9.47
CA ILE A 255 -6.56 -12.49 10.37
C ILE A 255 -7.85 -12.45 11.21
N GLY A 256 -8.93 -13.04 10.70
CA GLY A 256 -10.26 -13.07 11.31
C GLY A 256 -11.03 -11.75 11.15
N LEU A 257 -10.85 -11.06 9.99
CA LEU A 257 -11.53 -9.77 9.75
C LEU A 257 -13.04 -9.92 9.60
N GLU A 258 -13.76 -8.92 10.06
CA GLU A 258 -15.19 -8.79 9.91
C GLU A 258 -15.55 -7.57 9.05
N GLU A 259 -16.80 -7.46 8.60
CA GLU A 259 -17.26 -6.31 7.76
C GLU A 259 -17.06 -4.96 8.47
N GLY A 260 -17.14 -4.97 9.81
CA GLY A 260 -16.85 -3.79 10.62
C GLY A 260 -15.38 -3.33 10.59
N ASP A 261 -14.45 -4.19 10.15
CA ASP A 261 -13.02 -3.85 10.04
C ASP A 261 -12.69 -3.26 8.68
N LYS A 262 -13.64 -3.26 7.72
CA LYS A 262 -13.42 -2.75 6.36
C LYS A 262 -13.23 -1.24 6.35
N PHE A 263 -12.21 -0.79 5.63
CA PHE A 263 -12.08 0.60 5.22
C PHE A 263 -13.02 0.87 4.02
N THR A 264 -13.67 2.01 4.04
CA THR A 264 -14.54 2.46 2.94
C THR A 264 -14.19 3.88 2.55
N LEU A 265 -13.96 4.11 1.26
CA LEU A 265 -13.79 5.47 0.73
C LEU A 265 -15.10 6.24 0.86
N ALA A 266 -15.03 7.46 1.39
CA ALA A 266 -16.16 8.38 1.37
C ALA A 266 -16.63 8.64 -0.08
N ASN A 267 -17.93 8.88 -0.24
CA ASN A 267 -18.52 9.24 -1.54
C ASN A 267 -18.17 10.66 -1.94
#